data_781fd6ced0c386d8b8ca3b0aa048eed5
#
_entry.id   781fd6ced0c386d8b8ca3b0aa048eed5
#
_cell.length_a   1.000
_cell.length_b   1.000
_cell.length_c   1.000
_cell.angle_alpha   90.00
_cell.angle_beta   90.00
_cell.angle_gamma   90.00
#
_symmetry.space_group_name_H-M   'P 1'
#
loop_
_entity.id
_entity.type
_entity.pdbx_description
1 polymer ?
#
loop_
_entity_poly.entity_id
_entity_poly.type
_entity_poly.pdbx_seq_one_letter_code
_entity_poly.pdbx_strand_id
1 'polypeptide(L)'
;MAAQSLYRRYRPQRFSELKGQEHIVRALKNSIVNSREGHAYLFSGPRGTGKTTTARILAKVLNCDSPVDGEPCCACPSCLAVQNGNSFDVIELDAASNNGVADIREIIASASLGSPGRNRVFILDEVHMLTKSAEAALLKTLEEPPTNVVFVLATTDPQKVGETIRSRTQHLQFHLLQESELEEHVRWVLADAGLDVSPETIEAVVRQGAGSVRDTLSALELAVAVGGIAEEATPVD
;
A
#
# COMPACT_ATOMS: atom_id res chain seq x y z
N MET A 1 0.15 -20.25 16.79
CA MET A 1 -0.13 -19.32 15.68
C MET A 1 1.18 -19.10 14.94
N ALA A 2 1.21 -19.22 13.62
CA ALA A 2 2.44 -18.92 12.85
C ALA A 2 2.80 -17.45 13.07
N ALA A 3 4.08 -17.16 13.35
CA ALA A 3 4.57 -15.82 13.53
C ALA A 3 4.37 -15.04 12.22
N GLN A 4 3.66 -13.92 12.30
CA GLN A 4 3.45 -13.04 11.14
C GLN A 4 4.77 -12.35 10.80
N SER A 5 5.14 -12.33 9.50
CA SER A 5 6.36 -11.67 9.04
C SER A 5 6.41 -10.19 9.43
N LEU A 6 7.60 -9.68 9.74
CA LEU A 6 7.80 -8.30 10.19
C LEU A 6 7.18 -7.27 9.22
N TYR A 7 7.39 -7.40 7.90
CA TYR A 7 6.83 -6.47 6.93
C TYR A 7 5.29 -6.48 6.86
N ARG A 8 4.63 -7.55 7.35
CA ARG A 8 3.16 -7.61 7.47
C ARG A 8 2.70 -7.05 8.79
N ARG A 9 3.38 -7.39 9.90
CA ARG A 9 3.07 -6.91 11.25
C ARG A 9 3.19 -5.38 11.34
N TYR A 10 4.23 -4.81 10.74
CA TYR A 10 4.52 -3.38 10.73
C TYR A 10 4.01 -2.65 9.49
N ARG A 11 3.03 -3.24 8.78
CA ARG A 11 2.39 -2.55 7.65
C ARG A 11 1.57 -1.37 8.16
N PRO A 12 1.84 -0.12 7.68
CA PRO A 12 1.08 1.05 8.06
C PRO A 12 -0.44 0.87 7.93
N GLN A 13 -1.17 1.33 8.93
CA GLN A 13 -2.62 1.26 9.01
C GLN A 13 -3.26 2.65 8.87
N ARG A 14 -2.47 3.72 8.99
CA ARG A 14 -2.83 5.13 8.88
C ARG A 14 -1.86 5.84 7.94
N PHE A 15 -2.29 6.96 7.36
CA PHE A 15 -1.39 7.80 6.55
C PHE A 15 -0.22 8.36 7.35
N SER A 16 -0.43 8.71 8.62
CA SER A 16 0.61 9.21 9.54
C SER A 16 1.72 8.21 9.83
N GLU A 17 1.50 6.93 9.56
CA GLU A 17 2.50 5.87 9.74
C GLU A 17 3.35 5.63 8.47
N LEU A 18 2.96 6.22 7.32
CA LEU A 18 3.74 6.11 6.08
C LEU A 18 5.02 6.93 6.20
N LYS A 19 6.15 6.33 5.88
CA LYS A 19 7.47 6.98 5.93
C LYS A 19 7.89 7.44 4.53
N GLY A 20 8.51 8.62 4.44
CA GLY A 20 9.10 9.16 3.22
C GLY A 20 8.11 9.52 2.10
N GLN A 21 6.79 9.58 2.39
CA GLN A 21 5.74 9.85 1.40
C GLN A 21 4.86 11.05 1.80
N GLU A 22 5.40 12.04 2.48
CA GLU A 22 4.66 13.16 3.07
C GLU A 22 3.85 13.94 2.04
N HIS A 23 4.39 14.08 0.82
CA HIS A 23 3.71 14.77 -0.29
C HIS A 23 2.43 14.04 -0.72
N ILE A 24 2.45 12.69 -0.77
CA ILE A 24 1.29 11.85 -1.08
C ILE A 24 0.27 11.91 0.05
N VAL A 25 0.73 11.73 1.29
CA VAL A 25 -0.10 11.81 2.50
C VAL A 25 -0.85 13.13 2.54
N ARG A 26 -0.15 14.24 2.34
CA ARG A 26 -0.76 15.57 2.33
C ARG A 26 -1.79 15.74 1.21
N ALA A 27 -1.48 15.25 -0.01
CA ALA A 27 -2.39 15.34 -1.14
C ALA A 27 -3.68 14.54 -0.89
N LEU A 28 -3.57 13.29 -0.43
CA LEU A 28 -4.72 12.43 -0.16
C LEU A 28 -5.56 12.95 1.01
N LYS A 29 -4.94 13.31 2.13
CA LYS A 29 -5.65 13.87 3.29
C LYS A 29 -6.41 15.15 2.93
N ASN A 30 -5.79 16.06 2.20
CA ASN A 30 -6.43 17.29 1.75
C ASN A 30 -7.63 17.00 0.84
N SER A 31 -7.54 16.04 -0.07
CA SER A 31 -8.66 15.69 -0.94
C SER A 31 -9.84 15.13 -0.14
N ILE A 32 -9.58 14.26 0.83
CA ILE A 32 -10.60 13.63 1.69
C ILE A 32 -11.27 14.67 2.60
N VAL A 33 -10.48 15.49 3.31
CA VAL A 33 -11.02 16.50 4.24
C VAL A 33 -11.91 17.53 3.51
N ASN A 34 -11.59 17.82 2.26
CA ASN A 34 -12.39 18.77 1.45
C ASN A 34 -13.48 18.10 0.59
N SER A 35 -13.74 16.80 0.76
CA SER A 35 -14.70 16.02 -0.04
C SER A 35 -14.46 16.21 -1.56
N ARG A 36 -13.18 16.13 -1.98
CA ARG A 36 -12.71 16.27 -3.36
C ARG A 36 -11.86 15.09 -3.77
N GLU A 37 -12.12 13.94 -3.20
CA GLU A 37 -11.46 12.70 -3.57
C GLU A 37 -11.71 12.37 -5.04
N GLY A 38 -10.65 11.94 -5.71
CA GLY A 38 -10.72 11.50 -7.10
C GLY A 38 -11.38 10.11 -7.19
N HIS A 39 -11.98 9.84 -8.33
CA HIS A 39 -12.53 8.52 -8.64
C HIS A 39 -11.48 7.55 -9.19
N ALA A 40 -10.29 8.04 -9.61
CA ALA A 40 -9.22 7.21 -10.15
C ALA A 40 -7.85 7.78 -9.81
N TYR A 41 -7.01 6.91 -9.24
CA TYR A 41 -5.62 7.21 -8.87
C TYR A 41 -4.66 6.28 -9.59
N LEU A 42 -3.49 6.79 -9.96
CA LEU A 42 -2.35 5.99 -10.40
C LEU A 42 -1.20 6.16 -9.41
N PHE A 43 -0.88 5.12 -8.67
CA PHE A 43 0.25 5.07 -7.75
C PHE A 43 1.43 4.43 -8.45
N SER A 44 2.45 5.19 -8.73
CA SER A 44 3.67 4.68 -9.39
C SER A 44 4.89 4.77 -8.49
N GLY A 45 5.87 3.94 -8.74
CA GLY A 45 7.15 3.97 -8.03
C GLY A 45 7.71 2.58 -7.74
N PRO A 46 8.93 2.49 -7.23
CA PRO A 46 9.62 1.24 -6.96
C PRO A 46 8.83 0.29 -6.05
N ARG A 47 9.20 -0.99 -6.09
CA ARG A 47 8.60 -2.00 -5.21
C ARG A 47 8.89 -1.68 -3.74
N GLY A 48 7.92 -1.98 -2.85
CA GLY A 48 8.11 -1.85 -1.41
C GLY A 48 8.04 -0.43 -0.85
N THR A 49 7.64 0.58 -1.67
CA THR A 49 7.50 1.98 -1.27
C THR A 49 6.14 2.33 -0.65
N GLY A 50 5.23 1.37 -0.52
CA GLY A 50 3.95 1.56 0.18
C GLY A 50 2.73 1.81 -0.72
N LYS A 51 2.81 1.64 -2.06
CA LYS A 51 1.68 1.86 -2.99
C LYS A 51 0.40 1.14 -2.57
N THR A 52 0.44 -0.19 -2.50
CA THR A 52 -0.72 -1.02 -2.12
C THR A 52 -1.17 -0.76 -0.67
N THR A 53 -0.24 -0.45 0.22
CA THR A 53 -0.53 -0.06 1.61
C THR A 53 -1.34 1.24 1.65
N THR A 54 -0.89 2.26 0.92
CA THR A 54 -1.57 3.55 0.80
C THR A 54 -2.96 3.41 0.17
N ALA A 55 -3.10 2.54 -0.84
CA ALA A 55 -4.40 2.22 -1.44
C ALA A 55 -5.38 1.63 -0.41
N ARG A 56 -4.91 0.72 0.43
CA ARG A 56 -5.73 0.14 1.52
C ARG A 56 -6.08 1.17 2.59
N ILE A 57 -5.16 2.07 2.95
CA ILE A 57 -5.44 3.16 3.89
C ILE A 57 -6.50 4.10 3.31
N LEU A 58 -6.38 4.47 2.03
CA LEU A 58 -7.39 5.27 1.33
C LEU A 58 -8.77 4.57 1.38
N ALA A 59 -8.83 3.28 1.05
CA ALA A 59 -10.06 2.50 1.12
C ALA A 59 -10.65 2.45 2.54
N LYS A 60 -9.81 2.36 3.58
CA LYS A 60 -10.25 2.46 4.97
C LYS A 60 -10.88 3.81 5.27
N VAL A 61 -10.24 4.91 4.91
CA VAL A 61 -10.74 6.26 5.21
C VAL A 61 -12.07 6.51 4.53
N LEU A 62 -12.19 6.15 3.24
CA LEU A 62 -13.42 6.34 2.45
C LEU A 62 -14.63 5.57 3.01
N ASN A 63 -14.39 4.48 3.74
CA ASN A 63 -15.41 3.63 4.33
C ASN A 63 -15.42 3.63 5.87
N CYS A 64 -14.63 4.51 6.49
CA CYS A 64 -14.53 4.59 7.94
C CYS A 64 -15.80 5.22 8.54
N ASP A 65 -16.34 4.63 9.60
CA ASP A 65 -17.52 5.17 10.29
C ASP A 65 -17.21 6.47 11.06
N SER A 66 -15.93 6.71 11.40
CA SER A 66 -15.50 7.87 12.19
C SER A 66 -14.09 8.33 11.78
N PRO A 67 -13.91 8.84 10.55
CA PRO A 67 -12.60 9.37 10.12
C PRO A 67 -12.34 10.69 10.84
N VAL A 68 -11.07 10.95 11.19
CA VAL A 68 -10.63 12.19 11.81
C VAL A 68 -9.44 12.75 11.03
N ASP A 69 -9.53 14.00 10.59
CA ASP A 69 -8.47 14.70 9.83
C ASP A 69 -7.94 13.89 8.63
N GLY A 70 -8.83 13.19 7.91
CA GLY A 70 -8.47 12.35 6.78
C GLY A 70 -7.74 11.06 7.15
N GLU A 71 -7.79 10.64 8.42
CA GLU A 71 -7.25 9.36 8.91
C GLU A 71 -8.37 8.38 9.25
N PRO A 72 -8.16 7.06 9.03
CA PRO A 72 -9.12 6.06 9.47
C PRO A 72 -9.05 5.86 10.98
N CYS A 73 -10.17 5.53 11.62
CA CYS A 73 -10.18 5.22 13.06
C CYS A 73 -9.44 3.91 13.40
N CYS A 74 -9.30 2.98 12.44
CA CYS A 74 -8.70 1.64 12.56
C CYS A 74 -9.38 0.71 13.60
N ALA A 75 -10.58 1.06 14.08
CA ALA A 75 -11.30 0.31 15.09
C ALA A 75 -12.72 -0.10 14.67
N CYS A 76 -13.35 0.60 13.71
CA CYS A 76 -14.69 0.26 13.25
C CYS A 76 -14.69 -1.02 12.39
N PRO A 77 -15.84 -1.69 12.23
CA PRO A 77 -15.97 -2.93 11.47
C PRO A 77 -15.40 -2.82 10.05
N SER A 78 -15.65 -1.69 9.37
CA SER A 78 -15.14 -1.45 8.02
C SER A 78 -13.61 -1.39 7.98
N CYS A 79 -12.98 -0.63 8.89
CA CYS A 79 -11.51 -0.55 8.98
C CYS A 79 -10.88 -1.92 9.24
N LEU A 80 -11.47 -2.70 10.15
CA LEU A 80 -10.99 -4.04 10.49
C LEU A 80 -11.18 -5.02 9.33
N ALA A 81 -12.28 -4.93 8.59
CA ALA A 81 -12.52 -5.75 7.41
C ALA A 81 -11.46 -5.51 6.31
N VAL A 82 -11.12 -4.25 6.04
CA VAL A 82 -10.05 -3.91 5.09
C VAL A 82 -8.69 -4.41 5.58
N GLN A 83 -8.39 -4.24 6.87
CA GLN A 83 -7.14 -4.70 7.46
C GLN A 83 -6.96 -6.21 7.33
N ASN A 84 -8.02 -6.96 7.55
CA ASN A 84 -8.04 -8.43 7.51
C ASN A 84 -8.19 -8.99 6.09
N GLY A 85 -8.40 -8.12 5.07
CA GLY A 85 -8.56 -8.53 3.68
C GLY A 85 -9.87 -9.25 3.39
N ASN A 86 -10.93 -9.01 4.19
CA ASN A 86 -12.25 -9.61 4.03
C ASN A 86 -13.37 -8.56 3.84
N SER A 87 -13.02 -7.35 3.39
CA SER A 87 -13.98 -6.33 3.05
C SER A 87 -14.68 -6.64 1.72
N PHE A 88 -16.00 -6.59 1.69
CA PHE A 88 -16.79 -6.70 0.45
C PHE A 88 -16.74 -5.43 -0.41
N ASP A 89 -16.39 -4.30 0.19
CA ASP A 89 -16.32 -3.01 -0.47
C ASP A 89 -14.93 -2.70 -1.03
N VAL A 90 -13.92 -3.53 -0.74
CA VAL A 90 -12.54 -3.37 -1.23
C VAL A 90 -12.10 -4.63 -1.96
N ILE A 91 -11.94 -4.49 -3.25
CA ILE A 91 -11.53 -5.59 -4.13
C ILE A 91 -10.10 -5.31 -4.58
N GLU A 92 -9.20 -6.23 -4.26
CA GLU A 92 -7.79 -6.14 -4.64
C GLU A 92 -7.47 -7.23 -5.65
N LEU A 93 -6.89 -6.85 -6.78
CA LEU A 93 -6.52 -7.73 -7.87
C LEU A 93 -5.08 -7.46 -8.28
N ASP A 94 -4.30 -8.51 -8.39
CA ASP A 94 -2.96 -8.48 -8.97
C ASP A 94 -3.05 -8.73 -10.48
N ALA A 95 -2.76 -7.70 -11.28
CA ALA A 95 -2.79 -7.79 -12.73
C ALA A 95 -1.66 -8.67 -13.30
N ALA A 96 -0.64 -9.03 -12.52
CA ALA A 96 0.34 -10.02 -12.97
C ALA A 96 -0.29 -11.42 -13.10
N SER A 97 -1.27 -11.74 -12.28
CA SER A 97 -1.99 -13.02 -12.27
C SER A 97 -3.32 -12.96 -13.03
N ASN A 98 -3.94 -11.77 -13.13
CA ASN A 98 -5.29 -11.56 -13.68
C ASN A 98 -5.24 -10.41 -14.70
N ASN A 99 -4.62 -10.64 -15.86
CA ASN A 99 -4.33 -9.61 -16.84
C ASN A 99 -5.29 -9.59 -18.04
N GLY A 100 -6.25 -10.51 -18.06
CA GLY A 100 -7.15 -10.71 -19.17
C GLY A 100 -8.32 -9.72 -19.23
N VAL A 101 -8.88 -9.54 -20.41
CA VAL A 101 -10.08 -8.71 -20.59
C VAL A 101 -11.30 -9.26 -19.84
N ALA A 102 -11.37 -10.58 -19.61
CA ALA A 102 -12.46 -11.21 -18.87
C ALA A 102 -12.42 -10.79 -17.39
N ASP A 103 -11.24 -10.81 -16.76
CA ASP A 103 -11.03 -10.42 -15.36
C ASP A 103 -11.45 -8.96 -15.14
N ILE A 104 -11.02 -8.07 -16.04
CA ILE A 104 -11.36 -6.64 -15.96
C ILE A 104 -12.86 -6.40 -16.20
N ARG A 105 -13.50 -7.15 -17.09
CA ARG A 105 -14.97 -7.06 -17.30
C ARG A 105 -15.75 -7.49 -16.06
N GLU A 106 -15.28 -8.49 -15.35
CA GLU A 106 -15.89 -8.93 -14.08
C GLU A 106 -15.80 -7.81 -13.01
N ILE A 107 -14.64 -7.16 -12.89
CA ILE A 107 -14.45 -6.00 -12.02
C ILE A 107 -15.42 -4.87 -12.39
N ILE A 108 -15.53 -4.52 -13.68
CA ILE A 108 -16.42 -3.46 -14.17
C ILE A 108 -17.88 -3.81 -13.88
N ALA A 109 -18.29 -5.05 -14.11
CA ALA A 109 -19.64 -5.52 -13.81
C ALA A 109 -19.92 -5.42 -12.30
N SER A 110 -18.97 -5.83 -11.47
CA SER A 110 -19.04 -5.71 -10.03
C SER A 110 -19.13 -4.24 -9.59
N ALA A 111 -18.36 -3.34 -10.19
CA ALA A 111 -18.40 -1.90 -9.89
C ALA A 111 -19.81 -1.31 -10.14
N SER A 112 -20.46 -1.74 -11.21
CA SER A 112 -21.80 -1.28 -11.59
C SER A 112 -22.92 -1.70 -10.63
N LEU A 113 -22.70 -2.73 -9.79
CA LEU A 113 -23.69 -3.18 -8.81
C LEU A 113 -23.86 -2.21 -7.62
N GLY A 114 -22.86 -1.32 -7.40
CA GLY A 114 -22.89 -0.36 -6.31
C GLY A 114 -22.79 -1.00 -4.92
N SER A 115 -22.54 -0.15 -3.92
CA SER A 115 -22.67 -0.50 -2.49
C SER A 115 -23.45 0.63 -1.83
N PRO A 116 -24.70 0.42 -1.38
CA PRO A 116 -25.50 1.49 -0.83
C PRO A 116 -24.82 2.15 0.37
N GLY A 117 -24.52 3.46 0.26
CA GLY A 117 -23.98 4.27 1.32
C GLY A 117 -22.49 4.06 1.64
N ARG A 118 -21.76 3.29 0.81
CA ARG A 118 -20.31 3.05 0.95
C ARG A 118 -19.59 3.20 -0.38
N ASN A 119 -18.28 3.47 -0.30
CA ASN A 119 -17.44 3.53 -1.49
C ASN A 119 -16.94 2.11 -1.84
N ARG A 120 -17.09 1.69 -3.08
CA ARG A 120 -16.40 0.53 -3.61
C ARG A 120 -15.03 0.93 -4.11
N VAL A 121 -14.01 0.31 -3.58
CA VAL A 121 -12.62 0.61 -3.94
C VAL A 121 -11.99 -0.59 -4.63
N PHE A 122 -11.55 -0.38 -5.85
CA PHE A 122 -10.85 -1.39 -6.65
C PHE A 122 -9.36 -1.05 -6.68
N ILE A 123 -8.55 -1.94 -6.11
CA ILE A 123 -7.10 -1.83 -6.10
C ILE A 123 -6.55 -2.79 -7.13
N LEU A 124 -6.01 -2.26 -8.22
CA LEU A 124 -5.37 -3.05 -9.28
C LEU A 124 -3.86 -2.88 -9.16
N ASP A 125 -3.18 -3.90 -8.65
CA ASP A 125 -1.73 -3.89 -8.51
C ASP A 125 -1.05 -4.35 -9.80
N GLU A 126 0.14 -3.85 -10.08
CA GLU A 126 0.96 -4.07 -11.28
C GLU A 126 0.18 -3.87 -12.60
N VAL A 127 -0.62 -2.80 -12.68
CA VAL A 127 -1.53 -2.50 -13.79
C VAL A 127 -0.84 -2.47 -15.16
N HIS A 128 0.47 -2.26 -15.22
CA HIS A 128 1.26 -2.33 -16.45
C HIS A 128 1.33 -3.75 -17.08
N MET A 129 0.91 -4.77 -16.33
CA MET A 129 0.82 -6.15 -16.82
C MET A 129 -0.48 -6.46 -17.56
N LEU A 130 -1.46 -5.55 -17.54
CA LEU A 130 -2.72 -5.72 -18.26
C LEU A 130 -2.49 -5.86 -19.77
N THR A 131 -3.27 -6.71 -20.42
CA THR A 131 -3.31 -6.77 -21.87
C THR A 131 -3.92 -5.49 -22.44
N LYS A 132 -3.60 -5.13 -23.69
CA LYS A 132 -4.17 -3.94 -24.36
C LYS A 132 -5.70 -3.97 -24.43
N SER A 133 -6.30 -5.15 -24.57
CA SER A 133 -7.75 -5.32 -24.55
C SER A 133 -8.36 -5.11 -23.16
N ALA A 134 -7.63 -5.49 -22.09
CA ALA A 134 -8.03 -5.23 -20.71
C ALA A 134 -7.91 -3.74 -20.36
N GLU A 135 -6.81 -3.08 -20.75
CA GLU A 135 -6.67 -1.61 -20.63
C GLU A 135 -7.83 -0.89 -21.31
N ALA A 136 -8.13 -1.25 -22.58
CA ALA A 136 -9.22 -0.63 -23.34
C ALA A 136 -10.60 -0.83 -22.68
N ALA A 137 -10.86 -2.00 -22.08
CA ALA A 137 -12.09 -2.24 -21.34
C ALA A 137 -12.23 -1.35 -20.10
N LEU A 138 -11.13 -1.10 -19.39
CA LEU A 138 -11.11 -0.26 -18.19
C LEU A 138 -11.35 1.23 -18.49
N LEU A 139 -10.89 1.72 -19.66
CA LEU A 139 -10.94 3.13 -20.01
C LEU A 139 -12.34 3.74 -19.92
N LYS A 140 -13.38 3.05 -20.42
CA LYS A 140 -14.75 3.57 -20.38
C LYS A 140 -15.22 3.81 -18.93
N THR A 141 -14.86 2.93 -18.03
CA THR A 141 -15.25 3.04 -16.61
C THR A 141 -14.44 4.12 -15.89
N LEU A 142 -13.19 4.36 -16.31
CA LEU A 142 -12.39 5.47 -15.79
C LEU A 142 -12.88 6.83 -16.30
N GLU A 143 -13.48 6.90 -17.49
CA GLU A 143 -14.09 8.12 -18.04
C GLU A 143 -15.42 8.46 -17.35
N GLU A 144 -16.26 7.45 -17.16
CA GLU A 144 -17.61 7.58 -16.59
C GLU A 144 -17.76 6.59 -15.41
N PRO A 145 -17.10 6.84 -14.28
CA PRO A 145 -17.15 5.93 -13.15
C PRO A 145 -18.55 5.91 -12.53
N PRO A 146 -19.01 4.73 -12.08
CA PRO A 146 -20.24 4.66 -11.28
C PRO A 146 -20.11 5.48 -9.99
N THR A 147 -21.24 5.93 -9.46
CA THR A 147 -21.27 6.67 -8.19
C THR A 147 -20.68 5.84 -7.05
N ASN A 148 -19.87 6.46 -6.20
CA ASN A 148 -19.20 5.83 -5.06
C ASN A 148 -18.23 4.68 -5.44
N VAL A 149 -17.61 4.77 -6.61
CA VAL A 149 -16.58 3.85 -7.05
C VAL A 149 -15.25 4.58 -7.17
N VAL A 150 -14.21 4.02 -6.57
CA VAL A 150 -12.83 4.55 -6.63
C VAL A 150 -11.90 3.46 -7.15
N PHE A 151 -11.14 3.80 -8.17
CA PHE A 151 -10.07 2.94 -8.70
C PHE A 151 -8.71 3.43 -8.21
N VAL A 152 -7.90 2.51 -7.68
CA VAL A 152 -6.49 2.75 -7.35
C VAL A 152 -5.64 1.80 -8.17
N LEU A 153 -5.00 2.33 -9.18
CA LEU A 153 -4.10 1.59 -10.06
C LEU A 153 -2.68 1.73 -9.52
N ALA A 154 -2.00 0.63 -9.24
CA ALA A 154 -0.62 0.65 -8.79
C ALA A 154 0.32 0.04 -9.84
N THR A 155 1.51 0.60 -9.99
CA THR A 155 2.50 0.12 -10.95
C THR A 155 3.93 0.40 -10.49
N THR A 156 4.82 -0.54 -10.80
CA THR A 156 6.27 -0.33 -10.68
C THR A 156 6.87 0.26 -11.95
N ASP A 157 6.16 0.20 -13.08
CA ASP A 157 6.63 0.72 -14.37
C ASP A 157 5.58 1.65 -15.02
N PRO A 158 5.56 2.94 -14.67
CA PRO A 158 4.58 3.88 -15.21
C PRO A 158 4.72 4.13 -16.71
N GLN A 159 5.89 3.83 -17.30
CA GLN A 159 6.14 4.02 -18.74
C GLN A 159 5.37 2.99 -19.58
N LYS A 160 5.10 1.81 -19.03
CA LYS A 160 4.32 0.76 -19.69
C LYS A 160 2.81 0.95 -19.56
N VAL A 161 2.33 1.80 -18.67
CA VAL A 161 0.91 2.12 -18.55
C VAL A 161 0.49 3.06 -19.69
N GLY A 162 -0.59 2.71 -20.39
CA GLY A 162 -1.10 3.48 -21.51
C GLY A 162 -1.36 4.95 -21.14
N GLU A 163 -1.00 5.87 -22.04
CA GLU A 163 -1.20 7.30 -21.84
C GLU A 163 -2.66 7.66 -21.58
N THR A 164 -3.57 6.92 -22.19
CA THR A 164 -5.02 7.07 -22.01
C THR A 164 -5.48 6.78 -20.58
N ILE A 165 -4.86 5.83 -19.88
CA ILE A 165 -5.11 5.59 -18.44
C ILE A 165 -4.48 6.71 -17.62
N ARG A 166 -3.22 7.06 -17.91
CA ARG A 166 -2.51 8.09 -17.15
C ARG A 166 -3.21 9.44 -17.18
N SER A 167 -3.79 9.83 -18.32
CA SER A 167 -4.50 11.11 -18.48
C SER A 167 -5.84 11.18 -17.72
N ARG A 168 -6.40 10.03 -17.28
CA ARG A 168 -7.68 9.92 -16.56
C ARG A 168 -7.52 9.61 -15.08
N THR A 169 -6.29 9.57 -14.58
CA THR A 169 -5.97 9.23 -13.20
C THR A 169 -5.19 10.36 -12.53
N GLN A 170 -5.40 10.55 -11.24
CA GLN A 170 -4.51 11.38 -10.42
C GLN A 170 -3.22 10.62 -10.15
N HIS A 171 -2.14 11.07 -10.74
CA HIS A 171 -0.86 10.39 -10.65
C HIS A 171 -0.10 10.82 -9.38
N LEU A 172 0.19 9.86 -8.50
CA LEU A 172 0.97 10.03 -7.29
C LEU A 172 2.22 9.13 -7.37
N GLN A 173 3.38 9.75 -7.32
CA GLN A 173 4.66 9.06 -7.47
C GLN A 173 5.29 8.80 -6.10
N PHE A 174 5.55 7.52 -5.80
CA PHE A 174 6.21 7.05 -4.59
C PHE A 174 7.72 7.00 -4.81
N HIS A 175 8.46 7.33 -3.75
CA HIS A 175 9.92 7.34 -3.77
C HIS A 175 10.49 6.31 -2.80
N LEU A 176 11.70 5.86 -3.09
CA LEU A 176 12.50 5.08 -2.14
C LEU A 176 12.87 5.98 -0.96
N LEU A 177 12.96 5.39 0.22
CA LEU A 177 13.42 6.07 1.42
C LEU A 177 14.94 6.24 1.38
N GLN A 178 15.41 7.27 2.06
CA GLN A 178 16.85 7.43 2.33
C GLN A 178 17.31 6.42 3.38
N GLU A 179 18.60 6.10 3.37
CA GLU A 179 19.17 5.13 4.32
C GLU A 179 18.93 5.54 5.78
N SER A 180 19.04 6.83 6.10
CA SER A 180 18.76 7.35 7.44
C SER A 180 17.33 7.15 7.90
N GLU A 181 16.35 7.32 7.00
CA GLU A 181 14.92 7.09 7.31
C GLU A 181 14.63 5.60 7.51
N LEU A 182 15.27 4.73 6.71
CA LEU A 182 15.17 3.28 6.87
C LEU A 182 15.81 2.80 8.17
N GLU A 183 16.98 3.33 8.52
CA GLU A 183 17.67 2.99 9.76
C GLU A 183 16.82 3.38 10.99
N GLU A 184 16.26 4.59 11.00
CA GLU A 184 15.34 5.04 12.05
C GLU A 184 14.14 4.10 12.17
N HIS A 185 13.56 3.71 11.02
CA HIS A 185 12.43 2.79 11.00
C HIS A 185 12.79 1.39 11.51
N VAL A 186 13.95 0.86 11.12
CA VAL A 186 14.45 -0.45 11.60
C VAL A 186 14.66 -0.41 13.10
N ARG A 187 15.30 0.63 13.65
CA ARG A 187 15.51 0.80 15.11
C ARG A 187 14.19 0.86 15.85
N TRP A 188 13.21 1.57 15.32
CA TRP A 188 11.87 1.62 15.90
C TRP A 188 11.19 0.24 15.90
N VAL A 189 11.27 -0.52 14.79
CA VAL A 189 10.71 -1.88 14.70
C VAL A 189 11.38 -2.84 15.69
N LEU A 190 12.70 -2.77 15.83
CA LEU A 190 13.46 -3.60 16.78
C LEU A 190 13.00 -3.31 18.22
N ALA A 191 12.90 -2.05 18.60
CA ALA A 191 12.46 -1.65 19.93
C ALA A 191 11.03 -2.12 20.23
N ASP A 192 10.08 -1.96 19.28
CA ASP A 192 8.69 -2.40 19.45
C ASP A 192 8.55 -3.93 19.46
N ALA A 193 9.36 -4.63 18.67
CA ALA A 193 9.35 -6.09 18.62
C ALA A 193 10.09 -6.75 19.79
N GLY A 194 10.85 -6.00 20.58
CA GLY A 194 11.73 -6.52 21.62
C GLY A 194 12.87 -7.37 21.04
N LEU A 195 13.38 -6.99 19.88
CA LEU A 195 14.49 -7.65 19.20
C LEU A 195 15.74 -6.79 19.32
N ASP A 196 16.89 -7.43 19.48
CA ASP A 196 18.19 -6.78 19.52
C ASP A 196 19.12 -7.38 18.45
N VAL A 197 19.77 -6.52 17.71
CA VAL A 197 20.78 -6.90 16.68
C VAL A 197 21.92 -5.91 16.72
N SER A 198 23.11 -6.33 16.26
CA SER A 198 24.27 -5.45 16.24
C SER A 198 24.09 -4.25 15.27
N PRO A 199 24.77 -3.12 15.54
CA PRO A 199 24.74 -1.98 14.63
C PRO A 199 25.16 -2.34 13.19
N GLU A 200 26.14 -3.20 13.03
CA GLU A 200 26.61 -3.69 11.72
C GLU A 200 25.52 -4.47 10.98
N THR A 201 24.70 -5.22 11.72
CA THR A 201 23.53 -5.92 11.15
C THR A 201 22.48 -4.92 10.66
N ILE A 202 22.22 -3.85 11.41
CA ILE A 202 21.28 -2.79 10.99
C ILE A 202 21.78 -2.14 9.70
N GLU A 203 23.04 -1.74 9.62
CA GLU A 203 23.62 -1.16 8.41
C GLU A 203 23.54 -2.11 7.20
N ALA A 204 23.83 -3.40 7.40
CA ALA A 204 23.77 -4.40 6.35
C ALA A 204 22.32 -4.58 5.83
N VAL A 205 21.35 -4.65 6.72
CA VAL A 205 19.92 -4.79 6.39
C VAL A 205 19.39 -3.55 5.65
N VAL A 206 19.75 -2.35 6.09
CA VAL A 206 19.36 -1.08 5.44
C VAL A 206 19.94 -1.01 4.03
N ARG A 207 21.21 -1.34 3.86
CA ARG A 207 21.88 -1.39 2.54
C ARG A 207 21.23 -2.41 1.62
N GLN A 208 20.92 -3.61 2.12
CA GLN A 208 20.24 -4.66 1.35
C GLN A 208 18.84 -4.23 0.92
N GLY A 209 18.12 -3.49 1.74
CA GLY A 209 16.77 -3.00 1.45
C GLY A 209 16.72 -1.91 0.38
N ALA A 210 17.86 -1.23 0.11
CA ALA A 210 18.02 -0.27 -0.98
C ALA A 210 16.86 0.75 -1.11
N GLY A 211 16.37 1.30 0.00
CA GLY A 211 15.26 2.27 0.02
C GLY A 211 13.85 1.65 0.12
N SER A 212 13.72 0.34 0.02
CA SER A 212 12.45 -0.38 0.13
C SER A 212 12.20 -0.84 1.57
N VAL A 213 11.18 -0.27 2.23
CA VAL A 213 10.78 -0.68 3.60
C VAL A 213 10.46 -2.17 3.67
N ARG A 214 9.76 -2.70 2.67
CA ARG A 214 9.38 -4.12 2.64
C ARG A 214 10.60 -5.03 2.58
N ASP A 215 11.55 -4.73 1.70
CA ASP A 215 12.72 -5.57 1.50
C ASP A 215 13.68 -5.43 2.69
N THR A 216 13.79 -4.23 3.28
CA THR A 216 14.53 -3.98 4.53
C THR A 216 13.99 -4.83 5.68
N LEU A 217 12.66 -4.81 5.92
CA LEU A 217 12.06 -5.60 7.00
C LEU A 217 12.13 -7.11 6.74
N SER A 218 12.11 -7.54 5.46
CA SER A 218 12.32 -8.95 5.12
C SER A 218 13.78 -9.38 5.36
N ALA A 219 14.74 -8.52 5.06
CA ALA A 219 16.16 -8.75 5.36
C ALA A 219 16.42 -8.79 6.87
N LEU A 220 15.77 -7.87 7.63
CA LEU A 220 15.83 -7.86 9.09
C LEU A 220 15.29 -9.16 9.70
N GLU A 221 14.15 -9.63 9.23
CA GLU A 221 13.55 -10.90 9.70
C GLU A 221 14.51 -12.08 9.47
N LEU A 222 15.15 -12.12 8.31
CA LEU A 222 16.14 -13.14 8.00
C LEU A 222 17.39 -13.03 8.90
N ALA A 223 17.90 -11.82 9.11
CA ALA A 223 19.08 -11.58 9.96
C ALA A 223 18.81 -12.03 11.41
N VAL A 224 17.65 -11.72 11.96
CA VAL A 224 17.21 -12.19 13.30
C VAL A 224 17.10 -13.72 13.34
N ALA A 225 16.51 -14.34 12.30
CA ALA A 225 16.34 -15.79 12.25
C ALA A 225 17.65 -16.58 12.16
N VAL A 226 18.68 -16.00 11.54
CA VAL A 226 20.02 -16.65 11.36
C VAL A 226 20.93 -16.41 12.56
N GLY A 227 20.50 -15.68 13.60
CA GLY A 227 21.28 -15.47 14.83
C GLY A 227 22.13 -14.18 14.79
N GLY A 228 21.72 -13.18 14.02
CA GLY A 228 22.23 -11.81 14.10
C GLY A 228 21.87 -11.08 15.40
N ILE A 229 21.51 -11.82 16.44
CA ILE A 229 21.28 -11.31 17.80
C ILE A 229 22.63 -10.97 18.41
N ALA A 230 22.78 -9.77 18.95
CA ALA A 230 23.97 -9.42 19.74
C ALA A 230 24.08 -10.44 20.89
N GLU A 231 25.18 -11.19 20.96
CA GLU A 231 25.47 -11.97 22.15
C GLU A 231 25.50 -11.00 23.35
N GLU A 232 24.65 -11.24 24.34
CA GLU A 232 24.78 -10.54 25.62
C GLU A 232 26.22 -10.74 26.08
N ALA A 233 26.96 -9.64 26.22
CA ALA A 233 28.26 -9.65 26.80
C ALA A 233 28.07 -10.13 28.25
N THR A 234 28.34 -11.41 28.49
CA THR A 234 28.42 -11.97 29.82
C THR A 234 29.48 -11.15 30.58
N PRO A 235 29.13 -10.52 31.71
CA PRO A 235 30.16 -9.88 32.51
C PRO A 235 31.14 -10.97 32.96
N VAL A 236 32.38 -10.81 32.54
CA VAL A 236 33.49 -11.63 33.07
C VAL A 236 33.75 -11.09 34.44
N ASP A 237 33.50 -11.93 35.48
CA ASP A 237 33.88 -11.70 36.87
C ASP A 237 35.40 -11.60 37.06
#